data_3b8f8e837267ba5238a114d53a06a9b0
#
_entry.id   3b8f8e837267ba5238a114d53a06a9b0
#
_cell.length_a   1.000
_cell.length_b   1.000
_cell.length_c   1.000
_cell.angle_alpha   90.00
_cell.angle_beta   90.00
_cell.angle_gamma   90.00
#
_symmetry.space_group_name_H-M   'P 1'
#
loop_
_entity.id
_entity.type
_entity.pdbx_description
1 polymer ?
#
loop_
_entity_poly.entity_id
_entity_poly.type
_entity_poly.pdbx_seq_one_letter_code
_entity_poly.pdbx_strand_id
1 'polypeptide(L)'
;MLINGWSGSGGDAFPDYFRKKQLGPLIGSRTWGGLIGISGVPELIDNGSITVPTFRMYNTDGTWFKEGHGVDPDILVEEDLAAMAKGTDVQLERAIKEIIGLIKSKGFKVPPIPGYEKRN
;
A
#
# COMPACT_ATOMS: atom_id res chain seq x y z
N MET A 1 3.15 -5.74 -5.00
CA MET A 1 1.96 -4.86 -4.79
C MET A 1 2.15 -3.58 -5.59
N LEU A 2 1.12 -3.04 -6.23
CA LEU A 2 1.14 -1.72 -6.85
C LEU A 2 0.87 -0.62 -5.83
N ILE A 3 1.61 0.48 -5.91
CA ILE A 3 1.46 1.68 -5.08
C ILE A 3 1.66 2.94 -5.93
N ASN A 4 1.03 4.04 -5.54
CA ASN A 4 1.24 5.34 -6.20
C ASN A 4 0.94 6.50 -5.25
N GLY A 5 1.12 7.74 -5.71
CA GLY A 5 0.93 8.95 -4.93
C GLY A 5 -0.51 9.22 -4.46
N TRP A 6 -1.50 8.49 -4.96
CA TRP A 6 -2.89 8.53 -4.50
C TRP A 6 -3.16 7.60 -3.31
N SER A 7 -2.20 6.71 -3.01
CA SER A 7 -2.28 5.80 -1.88
C SER A 7 -1.97 6.55 -0.60
N GLY A 8 -2.98 6.91 0.17
CA GLY A 8 -2.84 7.66 1.42
C GLY A 8 -3.47 6.95 2.61
N SER A 9 -3.10 7.32 3.81
CA SER A 9 -3.61 6.80 5.07
C SER A 9 -3.48 5.27 5.16
N GLY A 10 -4.56 4.50 5.11
CA GLY A 10 -4.50 3.04 4.97
C GLY A 10 -3.69 2.58 3.76
N GLY A 11 -3.67 3.38 2.68
CA GLY A 11 -2.84 3.17 1.49
C GLY A 11 -1.35 3.44 1.71
N ASP A 12 -0.96 4.12 2.80
CA ASP A 12 0.42 4.22 3.29
C ASP A 12 0.75 3.05 4.22
N ALA A 13 -0.14 2.75 5.16
CA ALA A 13 0.08 1.71 6.17
C ALA A 13 0.20 0.31 5.57
N PHE A 14 -0.67 -0.03 4.63
CA PHE A 14 -0.72 -1.37 4.07
C PHE A 14 0.54 -1.74 3.28
N PRO A 15 1.08 -0.89 2.37
CA PRO A 15 2.38 -1.14 1.74
C PRO A 15 3.53 -1.28 2.73
N ASP A 16 3.56 -0.47 3.78
CA ASP A 16 4.58 -0.55 4.83
C ASP A 16 4.55 -1.92 5.53
N TYR A 17 3.36 -2.39 5.91
CA TYR A 17 3.20 -3.73 6.50
C TYR A 17 3.51 -4.85 5.52
N PHE A 18 3.12 -4.70 4.25
CA PHE A 18 3.42 -5.68 3.20
C PHE A 18 4.93 -5.88 3.04
N ARG A 19 5.70 -4.77 3.02
CA ARG A 19 7.17 -4.80 2.97
C ARG A 19 7.76 -5.43 4.23
N LYS A 20 7.33 -5.01 5.42
CA LYS A 20 7.80 -5.55 6.70
C LYS A 20 7.56 -7.04 6.84
N LYS A 21 6.47 -7.53 6.27
CA LYS A 21 6.15 -8.97 6.21
C LYS A 21 6.83 -9.70 5.04
N GLN A 22 7.62 -9.01 4.24
CA GLN A 22 8.35 -9.58 3.10
C GLN A 22 7.47 -10.36 2.12
N LEU A 23 6.25 -9.85 1.87
CA LEU A 23 5.27 -10.52 1.02
C LEU A 23 5.56 -10.38 -0.48
N GLY A 24 6.46 -9.45 -0.85
CA GLY A 24 6.90 -9.21 -2.22
C GLY A 24 7.28 -7.75 -2.46
N PRO A 25 7.71 -7.39 -3.67
CA PRO A 25 8.09 -6.02 -3.99
C PRO A 25 6.90 -5.07 -4.09
N LEU A 26 7.16 -3.80 -3.75
CA LEU A 26 6.29 -2.67 -4.03
C LEU A 26 6.71 -2.06 -5.36
N ILE A 27 5.77 -1.83 -6.26
CA ILE A 27 6.00 -1.37 -7.63
C ILE A 27 5.15 -0.14 -7.90
N GLY A 28 5.71 0.86 -8.50
CA GLY A 28 5.01 2.09 -8.85
C GLY A 28 5.73 3.33 -8.39
N SER A 29 5.01 4.31 -7.87
CA SER A 29 5.57 5.53 -7.28
C SER A 29 5.27 5.60 -5.78
N ARG A 30 5.99 6.46 -5.07
CA ARG A 30 5.90 6.64 -3.62
C ARG A 30 4.47 7.00 -3.20
N THR A 31 4.00 6.45 -2.08
CA THR A 31 2.69 6.76 -1.52
C THR A 31 2.62 8.19 -0.97
N TRP A 32 1.41 8.67 -0.67
CA TRP A 32 1.17 10.06 -0.26
C TRP A 32 1.90 10.45 1.03
N GLY A 33 1.82 9.62 2.06
CA GLY A 33 2.52 9.89 3.32
C GLY A 33 1.68 10.58 4.38
N GLY A 34 0.38 10.48 4.33
CA GLY A 34 -0.49 11.05 5.35
C GLY A 34 -1.16 9.94 6.16
N LEU A 35 -0.51 9.47 7.23
CA LEU A 35 -0.99 8.38 8.08
C LEU A 35 -1.40 8.82 9.49
N ILE A 36 -1.13 10.05 9.90
CA ILE A 36 -1.63 10.58 11.17
C ILE A 36 -3.16 10.50 11.18
N GLY A 37 -3.70 9.79 12.17
CA GLY A 37 -5.13 9.59 12.29
C GLY A 37 -5.86 10.84 12.76
N ILE A 38 -7.05 11.03 12.21
CA ILE A 38 -7.96 12.12 12.55
C ILE A 38 -9.23 11.48 13.12
N SER A 39 -9.59 11.83 14.34
CA SER A 39 -10.84 11.40 14.96
C SER A 39 -11.40 12.54 15.79
N GLY A 40 -12.69 12.76 15.64
CA GLY A 40 -13.35 13.94 16.18
C GLY A 40 -13.10 15.19 15.32
N VAL A 41 -14.16 15.90 15.07
CA VAL A 41 -14.14 17.16 14.33
C VAL A 41 -14.83 18.15 15.27
N PRO A 42 -14.06 18.97 16.02
CA PRO A 42 -14.69 19.96 16.89
C PRO A 42 -15.47 20.96 16.04
N GLU A 43 -16.71 21.18 16.45
CA GLU A 43 -17.54 22.22 15.84
C GLU A 43 -17.08 23.62 16.31
N LEU A 44 -16.99 24.54 15.36
CA LEU A 44 -16.71 25.93 15.63
C LEU A 44 -18.00 26.71 15.88
N ILE A 45 -17.88 27.91 16.45
CA ILE A 45 -19.04 28.73 16.84
C ILE A 45 -19.95 29.12 15.65
N ASP A 46 -19.42 29.07 14.45
CA ASP A 46 -20.13 29.34 13.19
C ASP A 46 -20.62 28.08 12.46
N ASN A 47 -20.64 26.92 13.16
CA ASN A 47 -20.91 25.59 12.62
C ASN A 47 -19.89 25.10 11.58
N GLY A 48 -18.76 25.79 11.41
CA GLY A 48 -17.62 25.29 10.68
C GLY A 48 -16.95 24.13 11.45
N SER A 49 -16.04 23.44 10.80
CA SER A 49 -15.30 22.35 11.42
C SER A 49 -13.82 22.41 11.05
N ILE A 50 -12.99 21.87 11.93
CA ILE A 50 -11.56 21.74 11.72
C ILE A 50 -11.13 20.30 11.95
N THR A 51 -10.39 19.73 11.02
CA THR A 51 -9.78 18.40 11.16
C THR A 51 -8.54 18.49 12.04
N VAL A 52 -8.55 17.75 13.14
CA VAL A 52 -7.45 17.76 14.12
C VAL A 52 -6.80 16.37 14.16
N PRO A 53 -5.46 16.28 14.07
CA PRO A 53 -4.75 15.02 14.27
C PRO A 53 -4.88 14.57 15.73
N THR A 54 -5.19 13.27 15.94
CA THR A 54 -5.51 12.72 17.25
C THR A 54 -4.63 11.54 17.65
N PHE A 55 -4.04 10.84 16.70
CA PHE A 55 -3.12 9.74 16.97
C PHE A 55 -2.10 9.56 15.86
N ARG A 56 -0.97 8.96 16.22
CA ARG A 56 0.13 8.66 15.30
C ARG A 56 0.55 7.20 15.46
N MET A 57 0.93 6.58 14.34
CA MET A 57 1.41 5.21 14.32
C MET A 57 2.93 5.14 14.51
N TYR A 58 3.37 4.12 15.23
CA TYR A 58 4.79 3.79 15.38
C TYR A 58 5.04 2.31 15.13
N ASN A 59 6.27 1.98 14.81
CA ASN A 59 6.73 0.65 14.46
C ASN A 59 7.06 -0.16 15.72
N THR A 60 7.09 -1.47 15.61
CA THR A 60 7.47 -2.38 16.70
C THR A 60 8.91 -2.22 17.17
N ASP A 61 9.76 -1.60 16.37
CA ASP A 61 11.15 -1.25 16.71
C ASP A 61 11.26 0.10 17.44
N GLY A 62 10.15 0.76 17.74
CA GLY A 62 10.09 2.05 18.43
C GLY A 62 10.28 3.27 17.53
N THR A 63 10.40 3.10 16.22
CA THR A 63 10.48 4.21 15.27
C THR A 63 9.10 4.69 14.82
N TRP A 64 8.99 5.97 14.48
CA TRP A 64 7.75 6.52 13.93
C TRP A 64 7.60 6.18 12.44
N PHE A 65 6.38 5.97 11.99
CA PHE A 65 6.07 6.01 10.56
C PHE A 65 6.50 7.39 9.99
N LYS A 66 7.07 7.38 8.79
CA LYS A 66 7.55 8.60 8.12
C LYS A 66 6.38 9.43 7.58
N GLU A 67 5.70 10.13 8.49
CA GLU A 67 4.66 11.08 8.12
C GLU A 67 5.22 12.19 7.22
N GLY A 68 4.48 12.59 6.19
CA GLY A 68 4.92 13.57 5.19
C GLY A 68 5.84 13.00 4.11
N HIS A 69 6.19 11.70 4.19
CA HIS A 69 7.00 11.02 3.18
C HIS A 69 6.27 9.87 2.51
N GLY A 70 5.65 9.01 3.30
CA GLY A 70 5.01 7.78 2.81
C GLY A 70 5.98 6.63 2.61
N VAL A 71 5.63 5.71 1.72
CA VAL A 71 6.36 4.48 1.43
C VAL A 71 6.92 4.52 0.02
N ASP A 72 8.24 4.42 -0.11
CA ASP A 72 8.91 4.35 -1.41
C ASP A 72 8.68 2.98 -2.06
N PRO A 73 8.56 2.88 -3.39
CA PRO A 73 8.52 1.60 -4.09
C PRO A 73 9.89 0.92 -4.06
N ASP A 74 9.90 -0.42 -4.15
CA ASP A 74 11.13 -1.19 -4.39
C ASP A 74 11.53 -1.14 -5.87
N ILE A 75 10.54 -0.98 -6.73
CA ILE A 75 10.70 -0.84 -8.18
C ILE A 75 9.94 0.42 -8.61
N LEU A 76 10.69 1.50 -8.85
CA LEU A 76 10.10 2.75 -9.32
C LEU A 76 9.60 2.61 -10.76
N VAL A 77 8.34 2.94 -10.95
CA VAL A 77 7.69 3.06 -12.26
C VAL A 77 6.75 4.25 -12.20
N GLU A 78 7.12 5.34 -12.84
CA GLU A 78 6.26 6.51 -12.92
C GLU A 78 5.05 6.27 -13.82
N GLU A 79 3.95 6.94 -13.54
CA GLU A 79 2.76 6.91 -14.40
C GLU A 79 3.04 7.58 -15.74
N ASP A 80 2.67 6.94 -16.83
CA ASP A 80 2.69 7.52 -18.18
C ASP A 80 1.25 7.86 -18.61
N LEU A 81 0.85 9.10 -18.39
CA LEU A 81 -0.49 9.57 -18.73
C LEU A 81 -0.80 9.47 -20.23
N ALA A 82 0.22 9.62 -21.09
CA ALA A 82 0.04 9.50 -22.53
C ALA A 82 -0.19 8.05 -22.96
N ALA A 83 0.48 7.09 -22.32
CA ALA A 83 0.24 5.67 -22.50
C ALA A 83 -1.12 5.26 -21.93
N MET A 84 -1.46 5.73 -20.73
CA MET A 84 -2.76 5.46 -20.09
C MET A 84 -3.94 5.95 -20.94
N ALA A 85 -3.83 7.12 -21.56
CA ALA A 85 -4.85 7.63 -22.48
C ALA A 85 -5.06 6.74 -23.72
N LYS A 86 -4.08 5.87 -24.03
CA LYS A 86 -4.13 4.87 -25.12
C LYS A 86 -4.47 3.47 -24.59
N GLY A 87 -4.82 3.33 -23.31
CA GLY A 87 -5.19 2.07 -22.69
C GLY A 87 -4.02 1.23 -22.18
N THR A 88 -2.80 1.80 -22.08
CA THR A 88 -1.61 1.10 -21.56
C THR A 88 -1.28 1.58 -20.15
N ASP A 89 -1.32 0.68 -19.17
CA ASP A 89 -0.88 0.93 -17.80
C ASP A 89 0.51 0.35 -17.59
N VAL A 90 1.52 1.22 -17.66
CA VAL A 90 2.93 0.82 -17.54
C VAL A 90 3.30 0.25 -16.17
N GLN A 91 2.61 0.67 -15.11
CA GLN A 91 2.82 0.14 -13.77
C GLN A 91 2.27 -1.29 -13.65
N LEU A 92 1.05 -1.52 -14.17
CA LEU A 92 0.44 -2.84 -14.22
C LEU A 92 1.25 -3.81 -15.07
N GLU A 93 1.69 -3.39 -16.26
CA GLU A 93 2.53 -4.23 -17.13
C GLU A 93 3.84 -4.63 -16.45
N ARG A 94 4.48 -3.68 -15.74
CA ARG A 94 5.67 -3.99 -14.97
C ARG A 94 5.39 -4.97 -13.83
N ALA A 95 4.28 -4.82 -13.12
CA ALA A 95 3.90 -5.73 -12.04
C ALA A 95 3.60 -7.15 -12.56
N ILE A 96 2.92 -7.28 -13.70
CA ILE A 96 2.67 -8.56 -14.35
C ILE A 96 4.00 -9.23 -14.75
N LYS A 97 4.92 -8.49 -15.35
CA LYS A 97 6.25 -8.99 -15.69
C LYS A 97 7.00 -9.52 -14.48
N GLU A 98 6.96 -8.78 -13.38
CA GLU A 98 7.63 -9.15 -12.13
C GLU A 98 7.04 -10.43 -11.51
N ILE A 99 5.70 -10.51 -11.41
CA ILE A 99 5.07 -11.69 -10.83
C ILE A 99 5.27 -12.95 -11.66
N ILE A 100 5.26 -12.84 -13.00
CA ILE A 100 5.57 -13.96 -13.89
C ILE A 100 7.02 -14.43 -13.68
N GLY A 101 7.96 -13.49 -13.51
CA GLY A 101 9.35 -13.81 -13.19
C GLY A 101 9.48 -14.55 -11.85
N LEU A 102 8.79 -14.08 -10.82
CA LEU A 102 8.76 -14.72 -9.50
C LEU A 102 8.16 -16.14 -9.54
N ILE A 103 7.07 -16.33 -10.27
CA ILE A 103 6.45 -17.65 -10.43
C ILE A 103 7.41 -18.62 -11.12
N LYS A 104 8.10 -18.19 -12.18
CA LYS A 104 9.08 -19.02 -12.89
C LYS A 104 10.28 -19.39 -12.04
N SER A 105 10.77 -18.47 -11.19
CA SER A 105 11.98 -18.68 -10.38
C SER A 105 11.72 -19.44 -9.07
N LYS A 106 10.59 -19.18 -8.41
CA LYS A 106 10.25 -19.76 -7.09
C LYS A 106 9.32 -20.96 -7.18
N GLY A 107 8.66 -21.14 -8.32
CA GLY A 107 7.60 -22.14 -8.50
C GLY A 107 6.33 -21.78 -7.73
N PHE A 108 5.26 -22.49 -8.04
CA PHE A 108 3.99 -22.39 -7.33
C PHE A 108 3.53 -23.81 -6.98
N LYS A 109 3.32 -24.05 -5.68
CA LYS A 109 2.70 -25.29 -5.22
C LYS A 109 1.26 -25.00 -4.82
N VAL A 110 0.32 -25.64 -5.50
CA VAL A 110 -1.07 -25.64 -5.06
C VAL A 110 -1.14 -26.42 -3.73
N PRO A 111 -1.64 -25.82 -2.64
CA PRO A 111 -1.82 -26.57 -1.40
C PRO A 111 -2.82 -27.72 -1.62
N PRO A 112 -2.65 -28.86 -0.92
CA PRO A 112 -3.62 -29.94 -1.00
C PRO A 112 -4.99 -29.47 -0.49
N ILE A 113 -6.05 -29.98 -1.11
CA ILE A 113 -7.42 -29.72 -0.65
C ILE A 113 -7.54 -30.33 0.76
N PRO A 114 -7.96 -29.54 1.78
CA PRO A 114 -8.16 -30.09 3.11
C PRO A 114 -9.28 -31.12 3.13
N GLY A 115 -9.20 -32.10 4.02
CA GLY A 115 -10.29 -33.03 4.24
C GLY A 115 -11.53 -32.31 4.79
N TYR A 116 -12.69 -32.99 4.70
CA TYR A 116 -13.92 -32.42 5.26
C TYR A 116 -13.79 -32.17 6.76
N GLU A 117 -14.30 -31.03 7.20
CA GLU A 117 -14.36 -30.68 8.61
C GLU A 117 -15.24 -31.70 9.36
N LYS A 118 -14.72 -32.26 10.46
CA LYS A 118 -15.53 -33.07 11.37
C LYS A 118 -16.31 -32.12 12.26
N ARG A 119 -17.60 -32.00 12.03
CA ARG A 119 -18.51 -31.27 12.92
C ARG A 119 -18.94 -32.19 14.06
N ASN A 120 -18.53 -31.86 15.27
CA ASN A 120 -19.02 -32.53 16.48
C ASN A 120 -20.35 -31.88 16.91
#